data_1ee3d9fd558cabc06f2b7f1c52745ddf
#
_entry.id   1ee3d9fd558cabc06f2b7f1c52745ddf
#
_cell.length_a   1.000
_cell.length_b   1.000
_cell.length_c   1.000
_cell.angle_alpha   90.00
_cell.angle_beta   90.00
_cell.angle_gamma   90.00
#
_symmetry.space_group_name_H-M   'P 1'
#
loop_
_entity.id
_entity.type
_entity.pdbx_description
1 polymer ?
#
loop_
_entity_poly.entity_id
_entity_poly.type
_entity_poly.pdbx_seq_one_letter_code
_entity_poly.pdbx_strand_id
1 'polypeptide(L)'
;MKSVKLHEMKKVEIVVRGEDLDFVIDLLERAGVSGYTIIHNLSGKGSHGFHEGHLLFNEEDTLVMVISVMPESLVSAVLEGITPFLNKHSGVVFVSSVMVSRVEKFGDVPTSAGGGS
;
A
#
# COMPACT_ATOMS: atom_id res chain seq x y z
N MET A 1 22.82 -22.80 14.35
CA MET A 1 22.13 -21.66 13.97
C MET A 1 20.78 -21.97 13.51
N LYS A 2 19.80 -21.21 13.91
CA LYS A 2 18.50 -21.48 13.50
C LYS A 2 18.22 -20.85 12.19
N SER A 3 17.55 -21.50 11.32
CA SER A 3 17.16 -20.90 10.06
C SER A 3 15.95 -20.06 10.29
N VAL A 4 15.84 -19.02 9.52
CA VAL A 4 14.72 -18.10 9.60
C VAL A 4 13.76 -18.45 8.48
N LYS A 5 12.51 -18.64 8.85
CA LYS A 5 11.54 -18.91 7.87
C LYS A 5 11.02 -17.64 7.29
N LEU A 6 10.90 -17.58 6.00
CA LEU A 6 10.36 -16.44 5.30
C LEU A 6 9.05 -16.83 4.64
N HIS A 7 8.14 -15.91 4.62
CA HIS A 7 6.82 -16.15 4.03
C HIS A 7 6.53 -15.07 2.99
N GLU A 8 5.92 -15.45 1.91
CA GLU A 8 5.62 -14.50 0.88
C GLU A 8 4.38 -13.70 1.22
N MET A 9 4.45 -12.42 1.08
CA MET A 9 3.33 -11.51 1.29
C MET A 9 3.37 -10.49 0.17
N LYS A 10 2.38 -9.64 0.13
CA LYS A 10 2.35 -8.56 -0.87
C LYS A 10 2.58 -7.24 -0.18
N LYS A 11 3.40 -6.42 -0.80
CA LYS A 11 3.63 -5.07 -0.30
C LYS A 11 2.91 -4.11 -1.23
N VAL A 12 2.05 -3.29 -0.65
CA VAL A 12 1.32 -2.28 -1.39
C VAL A 12 1.86 -0.93 -0.96
N GLU A 13 2.27 -0.13 -1.94
CA GLU A 13 2.78 1.20 -1.66
C GLU A 13 1.89 2.19 -2.39
N ILE A 14 1.29 3.10 -1.65
CA ILE A 14 0.35 4.06 -2.20
C ILE A 14 0.91 5.45 -1.99
N VAL A 15 1.19 6.15 -3.10
CA VAL A 15 1.74 7.50 -3.03
C VAL A 15 0.63 8.44 -3.46
N VAL A 16 0.27 9.37 -2.59
CA VAL A 16 -0.79 10.35 -2.87
C VAL A 16 -0.37 11.68 -2.29
N ARG A 17 -1.16 12.71 -2.55
CA ARG A 17 -0.92 13.99 -1.93
C ARG A 17 -1.28 13.91 -0.46
N GLY A 18 -0.62 14.72 0.36
CA GLY A 18 -0.85 14.66 1.78
C GLY A 18 -2.29 14.88 2.18
N GLU A 19 -3.00 15.71 1.42
CA GLU A 19 -4.40 15.96 1.74
C GLU A 19 -5.27 14.72 1.56
N ASP A 20 -4.79 13.72 0.86
CA ASP A 20 -5.57 12.51 0.62
C ASP A 20 -5.17 11.37 1.54
N LEU A 21 -4.32 11.64 2.51
CA LEU A 21 -3.83 10.58 3.40
C LEU A 21 -4.96 9.92 4.17
N ASP A 22 -5.89 10.72 4.71
CA ASP A 22 -6.95 10.14 5.54
C ASP A 22 -7.81 9.19 4.74
N PHE A 23 -8.02 9.48 3.47
CA PHE A 23 -8.79 8.59 2.62
C PHE A 23 -8.09 7.24 2.50
N VAL A 24 -6.78 7.26 2.30
CA VAL A 24 -6.02 6.03 2.12
C VAL A 24 -6.02 5.21 3.41
N ILE A 25 -5.83 5.87 4.55
CA ILE A 25 -5.84 5.16 5.82
C ILE A 25 -7.21 4.49 6.05
N ASP A 26 -8.28 5.22 5.80
CA ASP A 26 -9.61 4.67 5.99
C ASP A 26 -9.82 3.47 5.06
N LEU A 27 -9.35 3.55 3.85
CA LEU A 27 -9.46 2.47 2.90
C LEU A 27 -8.74 1.22 3.40
N LEU A 28 -7.53 1.39 3.88
CA LEU A 28 -6.75 0.24 4.35
C LEU A 28 -7.40 -0.39 5.57
N GLU A 29 -7.95 0.43 6.46
CA GLU A 29 -8.62 -0.11 7.63
C GLU A 29 -9.88 -0.85 7.26
N ARG A 30 -10.62 -0.36 6.30
CA ARG A 30 -11.81 -1.06 5.86
C ARG A 30 -11.47 -2.36 5.15
N ALA A 31 -10.35 -2.41 4.49
CA ALA A 31 -9.93 -3.62 3.80
C ALA A 31 -9.43 -4.68 4.79
N GLY A 32 -9.20 -4.29 6.03
CA GLY A 32 -8.81 -5.27 7.05
C GLY A 32 -7.33 -5.52 7.15
N VAL A 33 -6.50 -4.58 6.65
CA VAL A 33 -5.06 -4.78 6.77
C VAL A 33 -4.65 -4.61 8.22
N SER A 34 -3.60 -5.30 8.63
CA SER A 34 -3.21 -5.29 10.02
C SER A 34 -2.38 -4.07 10.40
N GLY A 35 -1.79 -3.40 9.45
CA GLY A 35 -0.99 -2.24 9.78
C GLY A 35 -0.43 -1.56 8.55
N TYR A 36 0.18 -0.41 8.76
CA TYR A 36 0.76 0.34 7.66
C TYR A 36 1.82 1.28 8.22
N THR A 37 2.69 1.73 7.34
CA THR A 37 3.72 2.70 7.70
C THR A 37 3.53 3.91 6.78
N ILE A 38 3.64 5.09 7.32
CA ILE A 38 3.46 6.31 6.56
C ILE A 38 4.78 7.04 6.48
N ILE A 39 5.17 7.43 5.27
CA ILE A 39 6.35 8.24 5.06
C ILE A 39 5.87 9.59 4.56
N HIS A 40 6.18 10.62 5.33
CA HIS A 40 5.75 11.98 5.01
C HIS A 40 6.79 12.74 4.23
N ASN A 41 6.37 13.82 3.66
CA ASN A 41 7.26 14.81 3.03
C ASN A 41 8.11 14.25 1.91
N LEU A 42 7.48 13.47 1.06
CA LEU A 42 8.17 12.97 -0.10
C LEU A 42 8.13 14.01 -1.20
N SER A 43 9.12 13.99 -2.05
CA SER A 43 9.07 14.83 -3.23
C SER A 43 9.45 13.96 -4.40
N GLY A 44 8.99 14.32 -5.56
CA GLY A 44 9.30 13.57 -6.75
C GLY A 44 8.75 14.25 -7.96
N LYS A 45 9.12 13.74 -9.11
CA LYS A 45 8.65 14.28 -10.35
C LYS A 45 7.89 13.20 -11.03
N GLY A 46 6.63 13.42 -11.27
CA GLY A 46 5.80 12.45 -11.96
C GLY A 46 5.91 12.62 -13.45
N SER A 47 5.47 11.61 -14.16
CA SER A 47 5.45 11.76 -15.56
C SER A 47 4.33 12.68 -15.90
N HIS A 48 4.50 13.37 -16.95
CA HIS A 48 3.56 14.29 -17.27
C HIS A 48 2.72 13.84 -18.23
N GLY A 49 1.99 13.07 -17.94
CA GLY A 49 1.17 12.77 -18.86
C GLY A 49 0.12 13.68 -18.72
N PHE A 50 -0.25 14.33 -19.45
CA PHE A 50 -1.17 15.09 -19.23
C PHE A 50 -2.28 14.90 -19.92
N HIS A 51 -3.31 14.55 -19.46
CA HIS A 51 -4.49 14.49 -20.12
C HIS A 51 -5.34 15.49 -19.50
N GLU A 52 -5.84 16.37 -20.14
CA GLU A 52 -6.70 17.39 -19.68
C GLU A 52 -6.05 18.18 -18.60
N GLY A 53 -4.81 18.36 -18.71
CA GLY A 53 -4.13 19.17 -17.75
C GLY A 53 -3.81 18.54 -16.43
N HIS A 54 -4.14 17.27 -16.27
CA HIS A 54 -3.84 16.64 -15.01
C HIS A 54 -2.42 16.13 -15.00
N LEU A 55 -1.68 16.53 -14.04
CA LEU A 55 -0.35 16.02 -13.85
C LEU A 55 -0.43 15.00 -12.77
N LEU A 56 0.42 14.01 -12.82
CA LEU A 56 0.44 13.01 -11.79
C LEU A 56 0.73 13.68 -10.47
N PHE A 57 1.70 14.55 -10.41
CA PHE A 57 1.97 15.32 -9.21
C PHE A 57 2.41 16.70 -9.62
N ASN A 58 2.02 17.67 -8.82
CA ASN A 58 2.44 19.03 -9.02
C ASN A 58 3.68 19.22 -8.21
N GLU A 59 4.59 20.06 -8.63
CA GLU A 59 5.80 20.27 -7.90
C GLU A 59 5.60 20.78 -6.51
N GLU A 60 4.51 21.46 -6.27
CA GLU A 60 4.27 22.01 -4.96
C GLU A 60 3.53 21.09 -4.04
N ASP A 61 3.09 19.94 -4.54
CA ASP A 61 2.33 19.05 -3.69
C ASP A 61 3.25 18.39 -2.68
N THR A 62 2.77 18.27 -1.46
CA THR A 62 3.44 17.46 -0.46
C THR A 62 2.90 16.05 -0.60
N LEU A 63 3.78 15.12 -0.82
CA LEU A 63 3.39 13.75 -1.03
C LEU A 63 3.62 12.90 0.18
N VAL A 64 2.82 11.85 0.31
CA VAL A 64 3.02 10.86 1.35
C VAL A 64 2.98 9.49 0.70
N MET A 65 3.67 8.53 1.30
CA MET A 65 3.60 7.15 0.86
C MET A 65 3.10 6.32 2.02
N VAL A 66 2.10 5.49 1.76
CA VAL A 66 1.60 4.57 2.76
C VAL A 66 1.99 3.18 2.30
N ILE A 67 2.70 2.46 3.17
CA ILE A 67 3.18 1.13 2.85
C ILE A 67 2.46 0.14 3.73
N SER A 68 1.88 -0.88 3.14
CA SER A 68 1.22 -1.92 3.92
C SER A 68 1.59 -3.26 3.33
N VAL A 69 1.99 -4.19 4.19
CA VAL A 69 2.31 -5.55 3.77
C VAL A 69 1.15 -6.42 4.22
N MET A 70 0.64 -7.23 3.34
CA MET A 70 -0.60 -7.95 3.59
C MET A 70 -0.62 -9.27 2.85
N PRO A 71 -1.48 -10.19 3.27
CA PRO A 71 -1.68 -11.39 2.48
C PRO A 71 -2.26 -11.05 1.12
N GLU A 72 -1.96 -11.86 0.14
CA GLU A 72 -2.43 -11.59 -1.21
C GLU A 72 -3.95 -11.47 -1.25
N SER A 73 -4.64 -12.18 -0.38
CA SER A 73 -6.10 -12.17 -0.39
C SER A 73 -6.70 -10.80 -0.11
N LEU A 74 -5.93 -9.87 0.49
CA LEU A 74 -6.47 -8.55 0.77
C LEU A 74 -6.18 -7.54 -0.35
N VAL A 75 -5.29 -7.89 -1.28
CA VAL A 75 -4.87 -6.93 -2.29
C VAL A 75 -6.03 -6.51 -3.17
N SER A 76 -6.90 -7.45 -3.54
CA SER A 76 -8.03 -7.10 -4.38
C SER A 76 -8.92 -6.04 -3.76
N ALA A 77 -9.22 -6.20 -2.47
CA ALA A 77 -10.08 -5.23 -1.81
C ALA A 77 -9.45 -3.84 -1.78
N VAL A 78 -8.13 -3.80 -1.55
CA VAL A 78 -7.43 -2.53 -1.54
C VAL A 78 -7.47 -1.90 -2.94
N LEU A 79 -7.18 -2.69 -3.97
CA LEU A 79 -7.15 -2.14 -5.32
C LEU A 79 -8.54 -1.72 -5.78
N GLU A 80 -9.56 -2.48 -5.41
CA GLU A 80 -10.92 -2.10 -5.79
C GLU A 80 -11.33 -0.79 -5.13
N GLY A 81 -10.85 -0.55 -3.92
CA GLY A 81 -11.20 0.68 -3.24
C GLY A 81 -10.43 1.88 -3.72
N ILE A 82 -9.15 1.68 -4.11
CA ILE A 82 -8.33 2.83 -4.48
C ILE A 82 -8.50 3.24 -5.94
N THR A 83 -8.88 2.31 -6.81
CA THR A 83 -8.94 2.60 -8.23
C THR A 83 -9.89 3.74 -8.58
N PRO A 84 -11.13 3.77 -8.05
CA PRO A 84 -12.00 4.91 -8.37
C PRO A 84 -11.43 6.24 -7.91
N PHE A 85 -10.70 6.21 -6.78
CA PHE A 85 -10.08 7.42 -6.27
C PHE A 85 -8.99 7.89 -7.24
N LEU A 86 -8.16 6.97 -7.72
CA LEU A 86 -7.06 7.35 -8.60
C LEU A 86 -7.54 7.83 -9.96
N ASN A 87 -8.76 7.51 -10.34
CA ASN A 87 -9.30 8.03 -11.57
C ASN A 87 -9.59 9.51 -11.46
N LYS A 88 -9.68 10.07 -10.27
CA LYS A 88 -10.00 11.46 -10.08
C LYS A 88 -8.96 12.25 -9.33
N HIS A 89 -8.00 11.60 -8.74
CA HIS A 89 -6.99 12.26 -7.93
C HIS A 89 -5.61 11.78 -8.32
N SER A 90 -4.60 12.58 -8.04
CA SER A 90 -3.23 12.19 -8.34
C SER A 90 -2.78 11.11 -7.38
N GLY A 91 -2.09 10.15 -7.88
CA GLY A 91 -1.55 9.09 -7.04
C GLY A 91 -1.13 7.89 -7.84
N VAL A 92 -0.45 6.98 -7.17
CA VAL A 92 0.01 5.76 -7.81
C VAL A 92 0.09 4.67 -6.75
N VAL A 93 -0.14 3.43 -7.18
CA VAL A 93 -0.05 2.28 -6.31
C VAL A 93 0.93 1.30 -6.91
N PHE A 94 1.82 0.80 -6.08
CA PHE A 94 2.73 -0.25 -6.50
C PHE A 94 2.43 -1.49 -5.67
N VAL A 95 2.44 -2.64 -6.30
CA VAL A 95 2.24 -3.91 -5.60
C VAL A 95 3.42 -4.80 -5.95
N SER A 96 4.05 -5.36 -4.94
CA SER A 96 5.18 -6.24 -5.18
C SER A 96 5.11 -7.41 -4.20
N SER A 97 5.82 -8.45 -4.52
CA SER A 97 5.93 -9.60 -3.62
C SER A 97 7.14 -9.40 -2.74
N VAL A 98 6.99 -9.71 -1.47
CA VAL A 98 8.09 -9.58 -0.52
C VAL A 98 8.09 -10.82 0.36
N MET A 99 9.24 -11.09 0.96
CA MET A 99 9.37 -12.20 1.89
C MET A 99 9.52 -11.60 3.28
N VAL A 100 8.69 -12.03 4.21
CA VAL A 100 8.72 -11.49 5.55
C VAL A 100 9.04 -12.59 6.55
N SER A 101 9.74 -12.24 7.62
CA SER A 101 10.12 -13.21 8.62
C SER A 101 9.19 -13.23 9.81
N ARG A 102 8.39 -12.20 10.02
CA ARG A 102 7.48 -12.15 11.17
C ARG A 102 6.08 -12.00 10.64
N VAL A 103 5.62 -13.05 9.97
CA VAL A 103 4.37 -12.99 9.24
C VAL A 103 3.17 -12.69 10.11
N GLU A 104 3.23 -13.03 11.38
CA GLU A 104 2.11 -12.78 12.25
C GLU A 104 1.84 -11.29 12.43
N LYS A 105 2.76 -10.44 12.02
CA LYS A 105 2.55 -9.01 12.13
C LYS A 105 1.79 -8.44 10.94
N PHE A 106 1.51 -9.25 9.92
CA PHE A 106 0.97 -8.71 8.68
C PHE A 106 -0.39 -9.31 8.31
N GLY A 107 -1.06 -9.93 9.26
CA GLY A 107 -2.39 -10.45 9.03
C GLY A 107 -2.43 -11.95 9.08
N ASP A 108 -3.62 -12.49 8.89
CA ASP A 108 -3.82 -13.88 8.97
C ASP A 108 -3.19 -14.58 7.85
N VAL A 109 -2.41 -15.56 8.16
CA VAL A 109 -1.82 -16.37 7.19
C VAL A 109 -2.44 -17.69 7.34
N PRO A 110 -2.76 -18.34 6.31
CA PRO A 110 -3.37 -19.61 6.38
C PRO A 110 -2.38 -20.48 6.95
N THR A 111 -2.56 -20.98 7.99
CA THR A 111 -1.61 -21.63 8.55
C THR A 111 -1.69 -22.81 8.41
N SER A 112 -2.00 -23.16 7.94
CA SER A 112 -1.83 -24.27 7.90
C SER A 112 -1.54 -24.67 8.92
N ALA A 113 -1.85 -24.76 9.23
CA ALA A 113 -1.43 -25.07 10.02
C ALA A 113 -1.09 -24.85 10.92
N GLY A 114 -1.34 -24.98 11.17
CA GLY A 114 -1.07 -24.86 12.00
C GLY A 114 -0.50 -24.36 12.63
N GLY A 115 -0.36 -24.35 12.67
CA GLY A 115 0.18 -23.96 13.20
C GLY A 115 0.26 -23.16 13.80
N GLY A 116 0.16 -22.93 13.94
CA GLY A 116 0.26 -22.29 14.49
C GLY A 116 0.50 -21.64 14.99
N SER A 117 0.48 -21.69 15.04
CA SER A 117 0.59 -21.13 15.58
C SER A 117 0.69 -20.60 15.82
#